data_1897c13bc8c2237f4d376d9ac658e9f2
#
_entry.id   1897c13bc8c2237f4d376d9ac658e9f2
#
_cell.length_a   1.000
_cell.length_b   1.000
_cell.length_c   1.000
_cell.angle_alpha   90.00
_cell.angle_beta   90.00
_cell.angle_gamma   90.00
#
_symmetry.space_group_name_H-M   'P 1'
#
loop_
_entity.id
_entity.type
_entity.pdbx_description
1 polymer ?
#
loop_
_entity_poly.entity_id
_entity_poly.type
_entity_poly.pdbx_seq_one_letter_code
_entity_poly.pdbx_strand_id
1 'polypeptide(L)'
;MKRVYVVIDPLITDENSWESHLASILHGYAESTKPDEFEVVQITDPALIKQHFQNGVITPDDLFVFPNAWSSMTVYVRHWSENYQVPVKMIGFWSRGCYLNLDSEYRPLNDRNWRKVHERASFRCLDKSFFISEFHKEQFRIYVSKFVFPERLNVMPFPLEYLVLDMSLYKDSYFKQSMVIFPWNKYSTLQEQIVYDFIRVYKDIKVIFAQERLPLTRDQLLNQVAKAKVAFLPYDSPNIGKEIYECFLLGTIPLVPDIEGLKDLVPLDFRYPPEWTANIFNYSKFAPDLTGKIKHLIENYDFYIPLIKEQQTHLFETFYDSEPIIKEIFGN
;
A
#
# COMPACT_ATOMS: atom_id res chain seq x y z
N MET A 1 21.80 -20.84 -14.66
CA MET A 1 21.34 -19.90 -13.64
C MET A 1 20.09 -19.22 -14.16
N LYS A 2 18.99 -19.32 -13.45
CA LYS A 2 17.70 -18.71 -13.77
C LYS A 2 17.67 -17.26 -13.30
N ARG A 3 17.15 -16.33 -14.12
CA ARG A 3 17.04 -14.92 -13.73
C ARG A 3 15.64 -14.58 -13.29
N VAL A 4 15.57 -13.79 -12.21
CA VAL A 4 14.35 -13.15 -11.74
C VAL A 4 14.49 -11.65 -11.98
N TYR A 5 13.80 -11.16 -13.00
CA TYR A 5 13.76 -9.75 -13.35
C TYR A 5 12.71 -9.03 -12.54
N VAL A 6 13.11 -8.17 -11.62
CA VAL A 6 12.20 -7.30 -10.86
C VAL A 6 12.06 -5.99 -11.61
N VAL A 7 10.90 -5.77 -12.21
CA VAL A 7 10.63 -4.62 -13.08
C VAL A 7 9.99 -3.50 -12.26
N ILE A 8 10.76 -2.46 -11.98
CA ILE A 8 10.31 -1.29 -11.23
C ILE A 8 9.98 -0.16 -12.20
N ASP A 9 8.84 0.50 -11.99
CA ASP A 9 8.47 1.66 -12.80
C ASP A 9 9.48 2.80 -12.58
N PRO A 10 10.05 3.37 -13.64
CA PRO A 10 11.04 4.45 -13.52
C PRO A 10 10.49 5.73 -12.89
N LEU A 11 9.18 5.88 -12.78
CA LEU A 11 8.53 6.99 -12.09
C LEU A 11 8.46 6.79 -10.57
N ILE A 12 8.78 5.59 -10.06
CA ILE A 12 8.85 5.29 -8.63
C ILE A 12 10.24 5.65 -8.15
N THR A 13 10.36 6.79 -7.49
CA THR A 13 11.62 7.32 -6.96
C THR A 13 11.78 7.12 -5.44
N ASP A 14 10.75 6.58 -4.77
CA ASP A 14 10.77 6.36 -3.33
C ASP A 14 11.47 5.03 -3.01
N GLU A 15 12.67 5.12 -2.44
CA GLU A 15 13.47 3.96 -1.99
C GLU A 15 12.75 3.16 -0.89
N ASN A 16 11.83 3.78 -0.15
CA ASN A 16 10.99 3.14 0.86
C ASN A 16 9.65 2.64 0.28
N SER A 17 9.55 2.51 -1.04
CA SER A 17 8.38 1.95 -1.68
C SER A 17 8.32 0.42 -1.49
N TRP A 18 7.11 -0.13 -1.54
CA TRP A 18 6.90 -1.57 -1.61
C TRP A 18 7.71 -2.23 -2.73
N GLU A 19 7.76 -1.58 -3.88
CA GLU A 19 8.43 -2.07 -5.07
C GLU A 19 9.93 -2.26 -4.84
N SER A 20 10.59 -1.26 -4.26
CA SER A 20 12.02 -1.31 -3.91
C SER A 20 12.28 -2.35 -2.83
N HIS A 21 11.39 -2.46 -1.87
CA HIS A 21 11.50 -3.43 -0.79
C HIS A 21 11.39 -4.87 -1.29
N LEU A 22 10.41 -5.17 -2.15
CA LEU A 22 10.28 -6.49 -2.76
C LEU A 22 11.55 -6.87 -3.53
N ALA A 23 12.13 -5.93 -4.30
CA ALA A 23 13.38 -6.19 -5.00
C ALA A 23 14.51 -6.56 -4.03
N SER A 24 14.63 -5.85 -2.90
CA SER A 24 15.64 -6.12 -1.88
C SER A 24 15.47 -7.48 -1.20
N ILE A 25 14.23 -7.88 -0.87
CA ILE A 25 13.93 -9.21 -0.31
C ILE A 25 14.36 -10.31 -1.28
N LEU A 26 13.97 -10.20 -2.55
CA LEU A 26 14.28 -11.22 -3.54
C LEU A 26 15.78 -11.34 -3.81
N HIS A 27 16.48 -10.21 -3.86
CA HIS A 27 17.93 -10.16 -4.03
C HIS A 27 18.65 -10.80 -2.84
N GLY A 28 18.32 -10.38 -1.62
CA GLY A 28 18.90 -10.93 -0.40
C GLY A 28 18.68 -12.43 -0.25
N TYR A 29 17.50 -12.94 -0.62
CA TYR A 29 17.23 -14.39 -0.60
C TYR A 29 18.07 -15.14 -1.63
N ALA A 30 18.13 -14.67 -2.88
CA ALA A 30 18.91 -15.31 -3.93
C ALA A 30 20.39 -15.40 -3.56
N GLU A 31 20.98 -14.29 -3.08
CA GLU A 31 22.39 -14.24 -2.68
C GLU A 31 22.71 -15.13 -1.47
N SER A 32 21.83 -15.17 -0.47
CA SER A 32 22.10 -15.88 0.77
C SER A 32 21.79 -17.38 0.71
N THR A 33 20.78 -17.78 -0.08
CA THR A 33 20.21 -19.14 -0.02
C THR A 33 20.47 -19.96 -1.28
N LYS A 34 20.43 -19.33 -2.46
CA LYS A 34 20.54 -20.03 -3.76
C LYS A 34 21.42 -19.27 -4.76
N PRO A 35 22.66 -18.90 -4.42
CA PRO A 35 23.50 -18.03 -5.26
C PRO A 35 23.88 -18.66 -6.61
N ASP A 36 23.94 -19.99 -6.68
CA ASP A 36 24.27 -20.73 -7.92
C ASP A 36 23.05 -21.02 -8.80
N GLU A 37 21.83 -20.93 -8.27
CA GLU A 37 20.60 -21.25 -8.98
C GLU A 37 19.94 -20.01 -9.60
N PHE A 38 19.95 -18.89 -8.87
CA PHE A 38 19.19 -17.68 -9.21
C PHE A 38 20.06 -16.43 -9.21
N GLU A 39 19.77 -15.56 -10.18
CA GLU A 39 20.24 -14.17 -10.25
C GLU A 39 19.03 -13.25 -10.23
N VAL A 40 18.99 -12.30 -9.30
CA VAL A 40 17.94 -11.27 -9.26
C VAL A 40 18.44 -10.00 -9.93
N VAL A 41 17.72 -9.57 -10.97
CA VAL A 41 18.09 -8.40 -11.78
C VAL A 41 17.00 -7.35 -11.66
N GLN A 42 17.31 -6.23 -11.00
CA GLN A 42 16.39 -5.09 -10.97
C GLN A 42 16.49 -4.29 -12.26
N ILE A 43 15.36 -4.03 -12.91
CA ILE A 43 15.29 -3.28 -14.16
C ILE A 43 14.27 -2.15 -14.06
N THR A 44 14.71 -0.95 -14.45
CA THR A 44 13.87 0.26 -14.56
C THR A 44 13.77 0.76 -16.01
N ASP A 45 14.71 0.37 -16.89
CA ASP A 45 14.77 0.85 -18.27
C ASP A 45 14.16 -0.15 -19.25
N PRO A 46 13.06 0.21 -19.94
CA PRO A 46 12.47 -0.60 -20.99
C PRO A 46 13.43 -0.97 -22.13
N ALA A 47 14.33 -0.05 -22.49
CA ALA A 47 15.27 -0.27 -23.58
C ALA A 47 16.24 -1.42 -23.26
N LEU A 48 16.66 -1.52 -22.01
CA LEU A 48 17.54 -2.61 -21.54
C LEU A 48 16.84 -3.97 -21.65
N ILE A 49 15.57 -4.08 -21.27
CA ILE A 49 14.81 -5.33 -21.41
C ILE A 49 14.73 -5.74 -22.88
N LYS A 50 14.41 -4.80 -23.77
CA LYS A 50 14.37 -5.06 -25.20
C LYS A 50 15.73 -5.57 -25.72
N GLN A 51 16.81 -4.92 -25.31
CA GLN A 51 18.17 -5.31 -25.68
C GLN A 51 18.50 -6.76 -25.18
N HIS A 52 18.07 -7.12 -23.98
CA HIS A 52 18.28 -8.44 -23.43
C HIS A 52 17.54 -9.51 -24.25
N PHE A 53 16.31 -9.25 -24.71
CA PHE A 53 15.62 -10.14 -25.64
C PHE A 53 16.36 -10.25 -26.98
N GLN A 54 16.79 -9.11 -27.55
CA GLN A 54 17.51 -9.07 -28.83
C GLN A 54 18.82 -9.85 -28.81
N ASN A 55 19.52 -9.79 -27.70
CA ASN A 55 20.84 -10.43 -27.53
C ASN A 55 20.74 -11.88 -27.03
N GLY A 56 19.52 -12.43 -26.87
CA GLY A 56 19.34 -13.78 -26.35
C GLY A 56 19.78 -13.97 -24.90
N VAL A 57 19.82 -12.90 -24.13
CA VAL A 57 20.15 -12.94 -22.68
C VAL A 57 18.97 -13.52 -21.90
N ILE A 58 17.74 -13.13 -22.26
CA ILE A 58 16.51 -13.65 -21.64
C ILE A 58 16.19 -15.02 -22.24
N THR A 59 15.85 -15.94 -21.36
CA THR A 59 15.50 -17.32 -21.71
C THR A 59 14.09 -17.71 -21.25
N PRO A 60 13.49 -18.80 -21.73
CA PRO A 60 12.17 -19.26 -21.28
C PRO A 60 12.10 -19.63 -19.79
N ASP A 61 13.24 -19.89 -19.14
CA ASP A 61 13.31 -20.21 -17.71
C ASP A 61 13.27 -18.97 -16.82
N ASP A 62 13.46 -17.80 -17.40
CA ASP A 62 13.50 -16.54 -16.66
C ASP A 62 12.08 -16.10 -16.24
N LEU A 63 12.01 -15.41 -15.09
CA LEU A 63 10.79 -14.91 -14.48
C LEU A 63 10.80 -13.39 -14.42
N PHE A 64 9.69 -12.77 -14.84
CA PHE A 64 9.46 -11.34 -14.65
C PHE A 64 8.50 -11.10 -13.50
N VAL A 65 8.91 -10.30 -12.51
CA VAL A 65 8.13 -9.88 -11.36
C VAL A 65 7.84 -8.39 -11.45
N PHE A 66 6.58 -8.03 -11.42
CA PHE A 66 6.09 -6.66 -11.45
C PHE A 66 5.52 -6.31 -10.07
N PRO A 67 6.28 -5.64 -9.19
CA PRO A 67 5.78 -5.18 -7.89
C PRO A 67 4.58 -4.24 -8.02
N ASN A 68 4.49 -3.54 -9.15
CA ASN A 68 3.32 -2.79 -9.57
C ASN A 68 2.81 -3.33 -10.90
N ALA A 69 1.79 -4.19 -10.85
CA ALA A 69 1.18 -4.79 -12.03
C ALA A 69 0.51 -3.77 -12.97
N TRP A 70 0.27 -2.55 -12.50
CA TRP A 70 -0.27 -1.46 -13.30
C TRP A 70 0.78 -0.79 -14.21
N SER A 71 2.05 -1.19 -14.11
CA SER A 71 3.12 -0.69 -14.98
C SER A 71 2.88 -1.05 -16.44
N SER A 72 3.11 -0.09 -17.33
CA SER A 72 3.06 -0.30 -18.79
C SER A 72 4.09 -1.33 -19.27
N MET A 73 5.13 -1.57 -18.47
CA MET A 73 6.17 -2.56 -18.75
C MET A 73 5.62 -3.98 -18.90
N THR A 74 4.51 -4.33 -18.23
CA THR A 74 3.85 -5.64 -18.39
C THR A 74 3.49 -5.92 -19.84
N VAL A 75 2.93 -4.93 -20.54
CA VAL A 75 2.53 -5.03 -21.95
C VAL A 75 3.76 -5.10 -22.86
N TYR A 76 4.79 -4.29 -22.58
CA TYR A 76 6.03 -4.30 -23.37
C TYR A 76 6.79 -5.60 -23.27
N VAL A 77 6.96 -6.16 -22.06
CA VAL A 77 7.65 -7.44 -21.86
C VAL A 77 6.92 -8.56 -22.57
N ARG A 78 5.59 -8.64 -22.49
CA ARG A 78 4.80 -9.65 -23.22
C ARG A 78 4.97 -9.49 -24.73
N HIS A 79 4.90 -8.26 -25.25
CA HIS A 79 5.11 -7.99 -26.66
C HIS A 79 6.49 -8.45 -27.15
N TRP A 80 7.56 -8.19 -26.41
CA TRP A 80 8.90 -8.66 -26.81
C TRP A 80 9.06 -10.18 -26.66
N SER A 81 8.50 -10.77 -25.60
CA SER A 81 8.45 -12.21 -25.42
C SER A 81 7.85 -12.91 -26.67
N GLU A 82 6.75 -12.37 -27.19
CA GLU A 82 6.10 -12.90 -28.40
C GLU A 82 6.93 -12.63 -29.67
N ASN A 83 7.43 -11.41 -29.86
CA ASN A 83 8.20 -11.02 -31.03
C ASN A 83 9.52 -11.78 -31.17
N TYR A 84 10.21 -12.03 -30.06
CA TYR A 84 11.46 -12.78 -30.05
C TYR A 84 11.25 -14.29 -29.83
N GLN A 85 9.99 -14.72 -29.71
CA GLN A 85 9.61 -16.15 -29.49
C GLN A 85 10.28 -16.77 -28.26
N VAL A 86 10.45 -15.98 -27.20
CA VAL A 86 10.97 -16.40 -25.88
C VAL A 86 9.82 -16.35 -24.87
N PRO A 87 9.12 -17.45 -24.62
CA PRO A 87 7.97 -17.46 -23.69
C PRO A 87 8.48 -17.36 -22.25
N VAL A 88 8.34 -16.17 -21.66
CA VAL A 88 8.70 -15.93 -20.26
C VAL A 88 7.48 -15.96 -19.35
N LYS A 89 7.68 -16.37 -18.10
CA LYS A 89 6.66 -16.30 -17.05
C LYS A 89 6.62 -14.88 -16.45
N MET A 90 5.43 -14.37 -16.19
CA MET A 90 5.20 -13.00 -15.68
C MET A 90 4.25 -13.01 -14.50
N ILE A 91 4.66 -12.40 -13.39
CA ILE A 91 3.89 -12.29 -12.15
C ILE A 91 3.70 -10.80 -11.80
N GLY A 92 2.51 -10.41 -11.40
CA GLY A 92 2.22 -9.03 -11.03
C GLY A 92 1.48 -8.89 -9.70
N PHE A 93 1.83 -7.82 -8.95
CA PHE A 93 1.21 -7.46 -7.68
C PHE A 93 0.31 -6.22 -7.84
N TRP A 94 -0.94 -6.33 -7.37
CA TRP A 94 -1.97 -5.30 -7.47
C TRP A 94 -2.25 -4.70 -6.10
N SER A 95 -1.73 -3.51 -5.84
CA SER A 95 -2.01 -2.74 -4.61
C SER A 95 -3.08 -1.69 -4.80
N ARG A 96 -3.29 -1.22 -6.04
CA ARG A 96 -4.21 -0.15 -6.42
C ARG A 96 -4.63 -0.30 -7.89
N GLY A 97 -5.64 0.49 -8.31
CA GLY A 97 -6.07 0.52 -9.71
C GLY A 97 -7.51 1.00 -9.90
N CYS A 98 -7.93 1.09 -11.17
CA CYS A 98 -9.29 1.53 -11.54
C CYS A 98 -10.39 0.59 -11.06
N TYR A 99 -10.06 -0.64 -10.70
CA TYR A 99 -11.00 -1.62 -10.16
C TYR A 99 -11.50 -1.23 -8.76
N LEU A 100 -10.76 -0.40 -8.05
CA LEU A 100 -11.20 0.23 -6.81
C LEU A 100 -11.97 1.50 -7.18
N ASN A 101 -13.29 1.42 -7.20
CA ASN A 101 -14.16 2.51 -7.66
C ASN A 101 -13.97 3.85 -6.93
N LEU A 102 -13.33 3.83 -5.78
CA LEU A 102 -13.09 4.99 -4.91
C LEU A 102 -11.64 5.48 -4.95
N ASP A 103 -10.76 4.86 -5.74
CA ASP A 103 -9.37 5.30 -5.84
C ASP A 103 -9.29 6.63 -6.61
N SER A 104 -9.08 7.72 -5.86
CA SER A 104 -9.08 9.09 -6.40
C SER A 104 -7.90 9.36 -7.33
N GLU A 105 -6.75 8.70 -7.12
CA GLU A 105 -5.58 8.84 -7.98
C GLU A 105 -5.83 8.27 -9.38
N TYR A 106 -6.71 7.29 -9.48
CA TYR A 106 -7.07 6.63 -10.73
C TYR A 106 -8.42 7.10 -11.31
N ARG A 107 -9.00 8.17 -10.76
CA ARG A 107 -10.20 8.85 -11.25
C ARG A 107 -9.89 10.17 -11.94
N PRO A 108 -9.37 10.24 -13.15
CA PRO A 108 -9.47 11.48 -13.90
C PRO A 108 -10.89 11.65 -14.40
N LEU A 109 -11.37 12.86 -14.29
CA LEU A 109 -12.76 13.23 -14.61
C LEU A 109 -13.17 12.89 -16.05
N ASN A 110 -12.24 12.77 -16.98
CA ASN A 110 -12.54 12.65 -18.41
C ASN A 110 -11.90 11.47 -19.16
N ASP A 111 -11.07 10.61 -18.53
CA ASP A 111 -10.32 9.61 -19.31
C ASP A 111 -10.25 8.21 -18.67
N ARG A 112 -11.38 7.76 -18.15
CA ARG A 112 -11.50 6.44 -17.50
C ARG A 112 -11.28 5.26 -18.44
N ASN A 113 -11.57 5.44 -19.75
CA ASN A 113 -11.60 4.31 -20.67
C ASN A 113 -10.21 3.75 -20.96
N TRP A 114 -9.20 4.59 -21.20
CA TRP A 114 -7.87 4.11 -21.53
C TRP A 114 -7.21 3.40 -20.32
N ARG A 115 -7.41 3.91 -19.10
CA ARG A 115 -6.87 3.30 -17.88
C ARG A 115 -7.46 1.92 -17.65
N LYS A 116 -8.76 1.76 -17.86
CA LYS A 116 -9.43 0.45 -17.81
C LYS A 116 -8.91 -0.50 -18.87
N VAL A 117 -8.68 -0.01 -20.08
CA VAL A 117 -8.11 -0.82 -21.16
C VAL A 117 -6.69 -1.24 -20.81
N HIS A 118 -5.87 -0.32 -20.31
CA HIS A 118 -4.50 -0.59 -19.88
C HIS A 118 -4.45 -1.64 -18.76
N GLU A 119 -5.24 -1.48 -17.71
CA GLU A 119 -5.32 -2.41 -16.58
C GLU A 119 -5.70 -3.83 -17.02
N ARG A 120 -6.70 -3.94 -17.90
CA ARG A 120 -7.09 -5.21 -18.50
C ARG A 120 -6.01 -5.80 -19.40
N ALA A 121 -5.29 -4.97 -20.14
CA ALA A 121 -4.17 -5.41 -20.97
C ALA A 121 -3.03 -5.95 -20.09
N SER A 122 -2.64 -5.22 -19.05
CA SER A 122 -1.63 -5.65 -18.08
C SER A 122 -2.01 -6.99 -17.44
N PHE A 123 -3.25 -7.15 -16.98
CA PHE A 123 -3.73 -8.42 -16.43
C PHE A 123 -3.62 -9.58 -17.41
N ARG A 124 -3.97 -9.37 -18.69
CA ARG A 124 -3.87 -10.42 -19.71
C ARG A 124 -2.44 -10.82 -20.03
N CYS A 125 -1.48 -9.93 -19.84
CA CYS A 125 -0.07 -10.18 -20.02
C CYS A 125 0.55 -11.01 -18.89
N LEU A 126 -0.05 -11.00 -17.70
CA LEU A 126 0.44 -11.70 -16.51
C LEU A 126 -0.06 -13.15 -16.49
N ASP A 127 0.81 -14.08 -16.12
CA ASP A 127 0.45 -15.48 -15.90
C ASP A 127 -0.16 -15.68 -14.51
N LYS A 128 0.28 -14.88 -13.51
CA LYS A 128 -0.31 -14.81 -12.17
C LYS A 128 -0.44 -13.35 -11.71
N SER A 129 -1.53 -13.07 -11.02
CA SER A 129 -1.82 -11.78 -10.39
C SER A 129 -2.07 -11.96 -8.91
N PHE A 130 -1.38 -11.20 -8.09
CA PHE A 130 -1.50 -11.21 -6.63
C PHE A 130 -2.12 -9.91 -6.13
N PHE A 131 -3.09 -10.05 -5.25
CA PHE A 131 -3.82 -8.94 -4.63
C PHE A 131 -3.52 -8.89 -3.14
N ILE A 132 -3.47 -7.70 -2.58
CA ILE A 132 -3.13 -7.48 -1.17
C ILE A 132 -4.17 -8.08 -0.21
N SER A 133 -5.43 -8.25 -0.65
CA SER A 133 -6.50 -8.85 0.15
C SER A 133 -7.57 -9.52 -0.72
N GLU A 134 -8.43 -10.34 -0.08
CA GLU A 134 -9.60 -10.94 -0.74
C GLU A 134 -10.55 -9.86 -1.27
N PHE A 135 -10.70 -8.76 -0.54
CA PHE A 135 -11.51 -7.62 -1.00
C PHE A 135 -11.00 -7.09 -2.34
N HIS A 136 -9.68 -6.81 -2.46
CA HIS A 136 -9.09 -6.30 -3.69
C HIS A 136 -9.24 -7.30 -4.85
N LYS A 137 -8.99 -8.58 -4.60
CA LYS A 137 -9.18 -9.65 -5.59
C LYS A 137 -10.62 -9.71 -6.10
N GLU A 138 -11.59 -9.65 -5.20
CA GLU A 138 -13.01 -9.71 -5.56
C GLU A 138 -13.46 -8.46 -6.34
N GLN A 139 -13.04 -7.26 -5.94
CA GLN A 139 -13.31 -6.03 -6.69
C GLN A 139 -12.73 -6.11 -8.10
N PHE A 140 -11.51 -6.62 -8.25
CA PHE A 140 -10.89 -6.80 -9.55
C PHE A 140 -11.65 -7.84 -10.39
N ARG A 141 -12.04 -8.97 -9.81
CA ARG A 141 -12.84 -10.02 -10.46
C ARG A 141 -14.16 -9.46 -11.00
N ILE A 142 -14.87 -8.66 -10.21
CA ILE A 142 -16.12 -8.00 -10.62
C ILE A 142 -15.85 -7.01 -11.76
N TYR A 143 -14.78 -6.25 -11.65
CA TYR A 143 -14.43 -5.18 -12.57
C TYR A 143 -13.97 -5.67 -13.94
N VAL A 144 -13.08 -6.67 -14.02
CA VAL A 144 -12.62 -7.22 -15.29
C VAL A 144 -13.65 -8.15 -15.93
N SER A 145 -14.68 -8.56 -15.14
CA SER A 145 -15.84 -9.37 -15.55
C SER A 145 -15.53 -10.66 -16.33
N LYS A 146 -16.48 -11.20 -17.05
CA LYS A 146 -16.70 -12.50 -17.68
C LYS A 146 -15.52 -13.24 -18.36
N PHE A 147 -14.31 -12.68 -18.43
CA PHE A 147 -13.13 -13.25 -19.10
C PHE A 147 -11.96 -13.50 -18.15
N VAL A 148 -12.24 -13.65 -16.88
CA VAL A 148 -11.20 -13.88 -15.88
C VAL A 148 -10.93 -15.38 -15.78
N PHE A 149 -9.68 -15.75 -15.83
CA PHE A 149 -9.20 -17.06 -15.46
C PHE A 149 -9.01 -17.07 -13.93
N PRO A 150 -9.92 -17.68 -13.13
CA PRO A 150 -9.88 -17.62 -11.67
C PRO A 150 -8.56 -18.08 -11.08
N GLU A 151 -7.90 -19.05 -11.74
CA GLU A 151 -6.61 -19.61 -11.36
C GLU A 151 -5.45 -18.62 -11.44
N ARG A 152 -5.63 -17.48 -12.11
CA ARG A 152 -4.65 -16.40 -12.18
C ARG A 152 -4.79 -15.36 -11.07
N LEU A 153 -5.90 -15.40 -10.32
CA LEU A 153 -6.20 -14.45 -9.25
C LEU A 153 -5.87 -15.06 -7.89
N ASN A 154 -4.87 -14.52 -7.24
CA ASN A 154 -4.40 -15.00 -5.95
C ASN A 154 -4.39 -13.85 -4.94
N VAL A 155 -4.48 -14.18 -3.66
CA VAL A 155 -4.22 -13.22 -2.58
C VAL A 155 -2.85 -13.52 -2.01
N MET A 156 -2.06 -12.48 -1.85
CA MET A 156 -0.78 -12.55 -1.21
C MET A 156 -0.56 -11.24 -0.46
N PRO A 157 -0.65 -11.23 0.87
CA PRO A 157 -0.36 -10.06 1.67
C PRO A 157 1.07 -9.59 1.38
N PHE A 158 1.26 -8.28 1.32
CA PHE A 158 2.58 -7.72 1.12
C PHE A 158 3.34 -7.75 2.44
N PRO A 159 4.58 -8.28 2.49
CA PRO A 159 5.32 -8.39 3.73
C PRO A 159 5.67 -7.03 4.31
N LEU A 160 5.57 -6.91 5.62
CA LEU A 160 5.80 -5.68 6.38
C LEU A 160 7.12 -5.71 7.15
N GLU A 161 8.01 -6.65 6.89
CA GLU A 161 9.29 -6.81 7.58
C GLU A 161 10.07 -5.51 7.66
N TYR A 162 10.14 -4.78 6.55
CA TYR A 162 10.84 -3.51 6.47
C TYR A 162 10.20 -2.42 7.35
N LEU A 163 8.86 -2.38 7.42
CA LEU A 163 8.17 -1.45 8.30
C LEU A 163 8.45 -1.78 9.77
N VAL A 164 8.52 -3.06 10.12
CA VAL A 164 8.81 -3.48 11.50
C VAL A 164 10.22 -3.06 11.90
N LEU A 165 11.21 -3.21 11.03
CA LEU A 165 12.56 -2.74 11.28
C LEU A 165 12.61 -1.23 11.47
N ASP A 166 12.00 -0.46 10.58
CA ASP A 166 11.90 0.99 10.69
C ASP A 166 11.20 1.41 11.99
N MET A 167 10.09 0.76 12.32
CA MET A 167 9.29 1.12 13.50
C MET A 167 9.97 0.73 14.82
N SER A 168 10.86 -0.27 14.83
CA SER A 168 11.61 -0.65 16.03
C SER A 168 12.45 0.50 16.59
N LEU A 169 12.92 1.40 15.72
CA LEU A 169 13.69 2.59 16.10
C LEU A 169 12.88 3.60 16.95
N TYR A 170 11.55 3.54 16.86
CA TYR A 170 10.66 4.51 17.50
C TYR A 170 9.82 3.90 18.64
N LYS A 171 9.64 2.58 18.66
CA LYS A 171 8.66 1.88 19.52
C LYS A 171 8.89 2.06 21.01
N ASP A 172 10.14 2.08 21.46
CA ASP A 172 10.48 2.08 22.88
C ASP A 172 10.84 3.48 23.42
N SER A 173 10.77 4.50 22.57
CA SER A 173 11.34 5.81 22.89
C SER A 173 10.33 6.83 23.44
N TYR A 174 9.01 6.58 23.39
CA TYR A 174 8.04 7.64 23.65
C TYR A 174 6.79 7.19 24.40
N PHE A 175 6.49 7.91 25.49
CA PHE A 175 5.18 7.83 26.14
C PHE A 175 4.12 8.51 25.26
N LYS A 176 2.95 7.89 25.14
CA LYS A 176 1.81 8.45 24.41
C LYS A 176 1.32 9.75 25.05
N GLN A 177 1.21 10.79 24.25
CA GLN A 177 0.74 12.10 24.65
C GLN A 177 -0.74 12.29 24.25
N SER A 178 -1.44 13.17 24.95
CA SER A 178 -2.77 13.62 24.52
C SER A 178 -2.65 14.44 23.24
N MET A 179 -2.49 13.72 22.13
CA MET A 179 -2.13 14.29 20.85
C MET A 179 -2.83 13.53 19.72
N VAL A 180 -3.29 14.29 18.73
CA VAL A 180 -3.72 13.80 17.42
C VAL A 180 -2.76 14.24 16.35
N ILE A 181 -2.46 13.35 15.43
CA ILE A 181 -1.68 13.65 14.23
C ILE A 181 -2.55 13.54 12.97
N PHE A 182 -2.35 14.50 12.07
CA PHE A 182 -2.90 14.53 10.72
C PHE A 182 -1.73 14.34 9.76
N PRO A 183 -1.43 13.09 9.32
CA PRO A 183 -0.16 12.76 8.70
C PRO A 183 -0.15 13.00 7.17
N TRP A 184 -0.78 14.08 6.69
CA TRP A 184 -0.85 14.38 5.26
C TRP A 184 0.11 15.50 4.87
N ASN A 185 0.73 15.34 3.71
CA ASN A 185 1.59 16.38 3.14
C ASN A 185 0.83 17.36 2.25
N LYS A 186 -0.37 17.00 1.78
CA LYS A 186 -1.26 17.87 1.01
C LYS A 186 -2.64 17.83 1.62
N TYR A 187 -3.25 18.99 1.76
CA TYR A 187 -4.57 19.15 2.36
C TYR A 187 -5.58 19.59 1.31
N SER A 188 -6.73 18.92 1.29
CA SER A 188 -7.93 19.49 0.69
C SER A 188 -8.53 20.54 1.62
N THR A 189 -9.37 21.43 1.08
CA THR A 189 -10.12 22.43 1.88
C THR A 189 -10.90 21.77 3.02
N LEU A 190 -11.43 20.57 2.81
CA LEU A 190 -12.13 19.80 3.83
C LEU A 190 -11.18 19.38 4.97
N GLN A 191 -10.01 18.88 4.63
CA GLN A 191 -9.03 18.43 5.62
C GLN A 191 -8.51 19.60 6.46
N GLU A 192 -8.22 20.73 5.83
CA GLU A 192 -7.87 21.97 6.55
C GLU A 192 -8.95 22.40 7.53
N GLN A 193 -10.21 22.37 7.10
CA GLN A 193 -11.34 22.74 7.96
C GLN A 193 -11.45 21.79 9.18
N ILE A 194 -11.25 20.48 8.99
CA ILE A 194 -11.24 19.51 10.09
C ILE A 194 -10.17 19.85 11.13
N VAL A 195 -8.94 20.13 10.68
CA VAL A 195 -7.83 20.50 11.56
C VAL A 195 -8.14 21.78 12.35
N TYR A 196 -8.58 22.83 11.66
CA TYR A 196 -8.87 24.13 12.30
C TYR A 196 -10.04 24.03 13.28
N ASP A 197 -11.10 23.31 12.95
CA ASP A 197 -12.23 23.12 13.86
C ASP A 197 -11.81 22.34 15.10
N PHE A 198 -10.99 21.30 14.95
CA PHE A 198 -10.46 20.54 16.07
C PHE A 198 -9.61 21.42 17.01
N ILE A 199 -8.66 22.18 16.46
CA ILE A 199 -7.81 23.11 17.24
C ILE A 199 -8.65 24.16 17.96
N ARG A 200 -9.69 24.67 17.31
CA ARG A 200 -10.57 25.68 17.90
C ARG A 200 -11.34 25.17 19.12
N VAL A 201 -11.79 23.90 19.04
CA VAL A 201 -12.66 23.32 20.08
C VAL A 201 -11.85 22.71 21.23
N TYR A 202 -10.72 22.02 20.93
CA TYR A 202 -9.95 21.26 21.93
C TYR A 202 -8.54 21.83 22.10
N LYS A 203 -8.42 22.86 22.95
CA LYS A 203 -7.16 23.58 23.19
C LYS A 203 -6.16 22.82 24.06
N ASP A 204 -6.62 21.85 24.80
CA ASP A 204 -5.85 20.96 25.69
C ASP A 204 -5.22 19.77 24.99
N ILE A 205 -5.63 19.49 23.74
CA ILE A 205 -5.09 18.40 22.93
C ILE A 205 -4.07 18.97 21.94
N LYS A 206 -2.87 18.41 21.97
CA LYS A 206 -1.84 18.76 21.01
C LYS A 206 -2.20 18.26 19.61
N VAL A 207 -2.13 19.14 18.64
CA VAL A 207 -2.38 18.83 17.23
C VAL A 207 -1.09 18.95 16.44
N ILE A 208 -0.76 17.91 15.69
CA ILE A 208 0.34 17.91 14.74
C ILE A 208 -0.24 17.71 13.35
N PHE A 209 0.15 18.57 12.44
CA PHE A 209 -0.14 18.44 11.02
C PHE A 209 1.04 18.96 10.20
N ALA A 210 1.32 18.33 9.08
CA ALA A 210 2.31 18.83 8.15
C ALA A 210 1.75 20.10 7.48
N GLN A 211 2.58 21.10 7.29
CA GLN A 211 2.22 22.29 6.51
C GLN A 211 2.83 22.15 5.12
N GLU A 212 2.09 22.57 4.08
CA GLU A 212 2.55 22.50 2.71
C GLU A 212 3.92 23.20 2.50
N ARG A 213 4.18 24.25 3.29
CA ARG A 213 5.45 25.01 3.26
C ARG A 213 6.57 24.40 4.13
N LEU A 214 6.23 23.50 5.05
CA LEU A 214 7.14 22.84 5.96
C LEU A 214 6.72 21.36 6.12
N PRO A 215 6.91 20.55 5.07
CA PRO A 215 6.58 19.14 5.14
C PRO A 215 7.46 18.44 6.17
N LEU A 216 6.87 17.53 6.95
CA LEU A 216 7.61 16.67 7.85
C LEU A 216 8.44 15.68 7.00
N THR A 217 9.69 15.47 7.38
CA THR A 217 10.45 14.33 6.85
C THR A 217 9.82 13.02 7.32
N ARG A 218 10.16 11.91 6.70
CA ARG A 218 9.70 10.58 7.09
C ARG A 218 9.94 10.32 8.58
N ASP A 219 11.18 10.55 9.04
CA ASP A 219 11.56 10.35 10.45
C ASP A 219 10.80 11.26 11.40
N GLN A 220 10.63 12.52 11.05
CA GLN A 220 9.84 13.46 11.85
C GLN A 220 8.38 13.00 11.95
N LEU A 221 7.80 12.53 10.84
CA LEU A 221 6.43 12.02 10.82
C LEU A 221 6.29 10.81 11.75
N LEU A 222 7.14 9.79 11.60
CA LEU A 222 7.10 8.58 12.42
C LEU A 222 7.32 8.87 13.90
N ASN A 223 8.24 9.78 14.22
CA ASN A 223 8.42 10.29 15.59
C ASN A 223 7.14 10.91 16.17
N GLN A 224 6.38 11.65 15.38
CA GLN A 224 5.12 12.23 15.85
C GLN A 224 4.02 11.17 15.96
N VAL A 225 3.93 10.23 15.01
CA VAL A 225 3.01 9.10 15.09
C VAL A 225 3.28 8.28 16.35
N ALA A 226 4.54 7.96 16.66
CA ALA A 226 4.91 7.20 17.85
C ALA A 226 4.46 7.89 19.16
N LYS A 227 4.43 9.22 19.20
CA LYS A 227 3.99 10.02 20.36
C LYS A 227 2.47 10.22 20.43
N ALA A 228 1.78 10.17 19.30
CA ALA A 228 0.35 10.44 19.22
C ALA A 228 -0.47 9.25 19.75
N LYS A 229 -1.61 9.53 20.38
CA LYS A 229 -2.62 8.53 20.70
C LYS A 229 -3.47 8.17 19.49
N VAL A 230 -3.77 9.17 18.64
CA VAL A 230 -4.63 9.01 17.47
C VAL A 230 -3.97 9.61 16.22
N ALA A 231 -4.05 8.90 15.12
CA ALA A 231 -3.78 9.42 13.77
C ALA A 231 -5.11 9.43 12.99
N PHE A 232 -5.49 10.59 12.49
CA PHE A 232 -6.71 10.72 11.70
C PHE A 232 -6.39 10.55 10.22
N LEU A 233 -6.97 9.52 9.60
CA LEU A 233 -6.69 9.07 8.24
C LEU A 233 -7.99 9.05 7.41
N PRO A 234 -8.45 10.19 6.86
CA PRO A 234 -9.68 10.26 6.08
C PRO A 234 -9.47 9.76 4.66
N TYR A 235 -9.31 8.46 4.52
CA TYR A 235 -9.24 7.82 3.21
C TYR A 235 -10.54 8.02 2.44
N ASP A 236 -10.44 8.40 1.19
CA ASP A 236 -11.55 8.42 0.25
C ASP A 236 -11.58 7.17 -0.67
N SER A 237 -10.61 6.30 -0.46
CA SER A 237 -10.37 5.08 -1.24
C SER A 237 -10.19 3.88 -0.30
N PRO A 238 -10.65 2.68 -0.70
CA PRO A 238 -10.39 1.45 0.04
C PRO A 238 -8.94 0.98 -0.05
N ASN A 239 -8.06 1.81 -0.60
CA ASN A 239 -6.64 1.51 -0.70
C ASN A 239 -6.03 1.52 0.70
N ILE A 240 -5.44 0.40 1.10
CA ILE A 240 -4.79 0.27 2.41
C ILE A 240 -3.41 0.89 2.30
N GLY A 241 -3.28 2.12 2.80
CA GLY A 241 -1.98 2.78 2.89
C GLY A 241 -1.10 2.18 3.99
N LYS A 242 0.22 2.23 3.81
CA LYS A 242 1.20 1.81 4.83
C LYS A 242 1.02 2.53 6.17
N GLU A 243 0.42 3.71 6.16
CA GLU A 243 0.18 4.55 7.33
C GLU A 243 -0.68 3.85 8.40
N ILE A 244 -1.61 2.99 8.01
CA ILE A 244 -2.42 2.21 8.96
C ILE A 244 -1.54 1.20 9.71
N TYR A 245 -0.69 0.48 8.97
CA TYR A 245 0.25 -0.48 9.55
C TYR A 245 1.24 0.23 10.49
N GLU A 246 1.79 1.35 10.06
CA GLU A 246 2.70 2.18 10.86
C GLU A 246 2.04 2.66 12.15
N CYS A 247 0.80 3.09 12.10
CA CYS A 247 0.05 3.50 13.30
C CYS A 247 -0.07 2.34 14.29
N PHE A 248 -0.51 1.16 13.85
CA PHE A 248 -0.62 0.01 14.75
C PHE A 248 0.73 -0.42 15.30
N LEU A 249 1.77 -0.54 14.45
CA LEU A 249 3.12 -0.92 14.87
C LEU A 249 3.69 0.04 15.92
N LEU A 250 3.40 1.33 15.81
CA LEU A 250 3.80 2.37 16.75
C LEU A 250 2.82 2.54 17.94
N GLY A 251 1.77 1.71 18.03
CA GLY A 251 0.78 1.79 19.09
C GLY A 251 -0.11 3.03 19.01
N THR A 252 -0.35 3.57 17.83
CA THR A 252 -1.24 4.72 17.58
C THR A 252 -2.55 4.22 16.99
N ILE A 253 -3.67 4.78 17.44
CA ILE A 253 -4.99 4.43 16.90
C ILE A 253 -5.16 5.09 15.52
N PRO A 254 -5.28 4.34 14.41
CA PRO A 254 -5.66 4.90 13.12
C PRO A 254 -7.18 5.10 13.09
N LEU A 255 -7.65 6.34 13.10
CA LEU A 255 -9.07 6.63 12.92
C LEU A 255 -9.36 6.81 11.42
N VAL A 256 -10.12 5.89 10.86
CA VAL A 256 -10.40 5.78 9.41
C VAL A 256 -11.91 5.77 9.12
N PRO A 257 -12.36 6.07 7.89
CA PRO A 257 -13.76 5.86 7.50
C PRO A 257 -14.13 4.38 7.45
N ASP A 258 -15.38 4.05 7.75
CA ASP A 258 -15.93 2.70 7.69
C ASP A 258 -16.23 2.29 6.23
N ILE A 259 -15.19 1.98 5.48
CA ILE A 259 -15.28 1.51 4.10
C ILE A 259 -14.81 0.06 3.98
N GLU A 260 -15.36 -0.69 3.01
CA GLU A 260 -15.17 -2.14 2.90
C GLU A 260 -13.70 -2.58 2.92
N GLY A 261 -12.82 -1.91 2.19
CA GLY A 261 -11.40 -2.28 2.13
C GLY A 261 -10.64 -2.16 3.45
N LEU A 262 -11.19 -1.49 4.47
CA LEU A 262 -10.55 -1.28 5.77
C LEU A 262 -11.16 -2.13 6.89
N LYS A 263 -12.29 -2.79 6.65
CA LYS A 263 -13.03 -3.53 7.69
C LYS A 263 -12.27 -4.72 8.26
N ASP A 264 -11.50 -5.40 7.43
CA ASP A 264 -10.71 -6.55 7.84
C ASP A 264 -9.45 -6.16 8.63
N LEU A 265 -8.99 -4.91 8.45
CA LEU A 265 -7.73 -4.44 9.04
C LEU A 265 -7.93 -3.54 10.26
N VAL A 266 -8.99 -2.73 10.28
CA VAL A 266 -9.20 -1.73 11.33
C VAL A 266 -10.44 -2.06 12.14
N PRO A 267 -10.35 -2.21 13.47
CA PRO A 267 -11.50 -2.46 14.34
C PRO A 267 -12.62 -1.42 14.22
N LEU A 268 -13.86 -1.83 14.44
CA LEU A 268 -15.02 -0.94 14.35
C LEU A 268 -14.90 0.31 15.23
N ASP A 269 -14.33 0.17 16.41
CA ASP A 269 -14.12 1.28 17.35
C ASP A 269 -13.24 2.40 16.76
N PHE A 270 -12.35 2.06 15.83
CA PHE A 270 -11.42 2.98 15.17
C PHE A 270 -11.93 3.45 13.79
N ARG A 271 -13.20 3.19 13.49
CA ARG A 271 -13.83 3.62 12.24
C ARG A 271 -14.91 4.66 12.51
N TYR A 272 -15.17 5.55 11.56
CA TYR A 272 -16.24 6.52 11.59
C TYR A 272 -17.08 6.44 10.29
N PRO A 273 -18.37 6.84 10.33
CA PRO A 273 -19.23 6.82 9.14
C PRO A 273 -18.62 7.65 7.99
N PRO A 274 -18.45 7.07 6.79
CA PRO A 274 -17.76 7.73 5.68
C PRO A 274 -18.48 9.00 5.20
N GLU A 275 -19.78 9.11 5.42
CA GLU A 275 -20.57 10.30 5.11
C GLU A 275 -20.13 11.54 5.92
N TRP A 276 -19.48 11.38 7.07
CA TRP A 276 -19.01 12.53 7.88
C TRP A 276 -17.95 13.36 7.18
N THR A 277 -17.19 12.75 6.27
CA THR A 277 -16.11 13.40 5.52
C THR A 277 -16.29 13.32 4.00
N ALA A 278 -17.47 12.95 3.52
CA ALA A 278 -17.73 12.81 2.10
C ALA A 278 -17.59 14.14 1.30
N ASN A 279 -17.87 15.25 1.94
CA ASN A 279 -17.69 16.61 1.40
C ASN A 279 -17.81 17.64 2.53
N ILE A 280 -17.54 18.92 2.22
CA ILE A 280 -17.55 20.02 3.20
C ILE A 280 -18.93 20.25 3.83
N PHE A 281 -20.02 20.03 3.10
CA PHE A 281 -21.39 20.23 3.63
C PHE A 281 -21.74 19.13 4.63
N ASN A 282 -21.42 17.89 4.32
CA ASN A 282 -21.60 16.77 5.23
C ASN A 282 -20.73 16.95 6.48
N TYR A 283 -19.46 17.31 6.30
CA TYR A 283 -18.59 17.58 7.43
C TYR A 283 -19.16 18.67 8.34
N SER A 284 -19.62 19.78 7.80
CA SER A 284 -20.19 20.86 8.61
C SER A 284 -21.36 20.39 9.49
N LYS A 285 -22.12 19.40 9.04
CA LYS A 285 -23.20 18.79 9.81
C LYS A 285 -22.69 17.85 10.92
N PHE A 286 -21.65 17.08 10.65
CA PHE A 286 -21.12 16.04 11.53
C PHE A 286 -19.81 16.42 12.24
N ALA A 287 -19.36 17.67 12.12
CA ALA A 287 -18.11 18.12 12.76
C ALA A 287 -18.05 17.85 14.27
N PRO A 288 -19.14 18.08 15.05
CA PRO A 288 -19.13 17.76 16.48
C PRO A 288 -18.96 16.26 16.75
N ASP A 289 -19.59 15.40 15.94
CA ASP A 289 -19.52 13.95 16.10
C ASP A 289 -18.10 13.44 15.79
N LEU A 290 -17.49 13.89 14.68
CA LEU A 290 -16.14 13.50 14.28
C LEU A 290 -15.11 14.00 15.30
N THR A 291 -15.15 15.28 15.65
CA THR A 291 -14.20 15.84 16.60
C THR A 291 -14.38 15.26 18.00
N GLY A 292 -15.62 14.97 18.41
CA GLY A 292 -15.95 14.26 19.63
C GLY A 292 -15.40 12.84 19.65
N LYS A 293 -15.48 12.10 18.53
CA LYS A 293 -14.90 10.76 18.40
C LYS A 293 -13.38 10.78 18.53
N ILE A 294 -12.69 11.71 17.88
CA ILE A 294 -11.24 11.89 18.03
C ILE A 294 -10.88 12.12 19.51
N LYS A 295 -11.57 13.06 20.17
CA LYS A 295 -11.37 13.35 21.59
C LYS A 295 -11.61 12.12 22.46
N HIS A 296 -12.71 11.42 22.24
CA HIS A 296 -13.05 10.20 22.99
C HIS A 296 -11.94 9.14 22.92
N LEU A 297 -11.38 8.89 21.74
CA LEU A 297 -10.28 7.94 21.55
C LEU A 297 -9.00 8.39 22.29
N ILE A 298 -8.72 9.69 22.32
CA ILE A 298 -7.56 10.24 23.04
C ILE A 298 -7.72 10.08 24.55
N GLU A 299 -8.90 10.42 25.09
CA GLU A 299 -9.18 10.37 26.54
C GLU A 299 -9.25 8.93 27.08
N ASN A 300 -9.78 8.00 26.26
CA ASN A 300 -9.93 6.60 26.62
C ASN A 300 -8.85 5.69 26.01
N TYR A 301 -7.72 6.24 25.60
CA TYR A 301 -6.66 5.51 24.89
C TYR A 301 -6.24 4.22 25.62
N ASP A 302 -6.10 4.29 26.97
CA ASP A 302 -5.64 3.14 27.76
C ASP A 302 -6.63 1.97 27.71
N PHE A 303 -7.93 2.24 27.55
CA PHE A 303 -8.95 1.24 27.33
C PHE A 303 -8.75 0.47 26.02
N TYR A 304 -8.21 1.14 25.00
CA TYR A 304 -7.99 0.57 23.67
C TYR A 304 -6.64 -0.13 23.47
N ILE A 305 -5.72 -0.05 24.45
CA ILE A 305 -4.40 -0.72 24.36
C ILE A 305 -4.52 -2.23 24.05
N PRO A 306 -5.43 -3.00 24.67
CA PRO A 306 -5.56 -4.43 24.34
C PRO A 306 -5.93 -4.65 22.88
N LEU A 307 -6.86 -3.87 22.34
CA LEU A 307 -7.30 -3.96 20.94
C LEU A 307 -6.16 -3.57 19.95
N ILE A 308 -5.36 -2.57 20.29
CA ILE A 308 -4.17 -2.20 19.50
C ILE A 308 -3.17 -3.36 19.48
N LYS A 309 -2.92 -4.01 20.61
CA LYS A 309 -2.01 -5.18 20.69
C LYS A 309 -2.52 -6.37 19.91
N GLU A 310 -3.82 -6.63 19.95
CA GLU A 310 -4.46 -7.66 19.13
C GLU A 310 -4.22 -7.41 17.65
N GLN A 311 -4.40 -6.16 17.19
CA GLN A 311 -4.12 -5.79 15.79
C GLN A 311 -2.63 -5.90 15.46
N GLN A 312 -1.73 -5.54 16.37
CA GLN A 312 -0.29 -5.76 16.16
C GLN A 312 0.00 -7.24 15.95
N THR A 313 -0.56 -8.12 16.78
CA THR A 313 -0.38 -9.58 16.65
C THR A 313 -0.93 -10.07 15.29
N HIS A 314 -2.14 -9.65 14.94
CA HIS A 314 -2.74 -9.99 13.65
C HIS A 314 -1.87 -9.53 12.45
N LEU A 315 -1.30 -8.33 12.51
CA LEU A 315 -0.39 -7.83 11.49
C LEU A 315 0.87 -8.68 11.38
N PHE A 316 1.45 -9.08 12.50
CA PHE A 316 2.62 -9.97 12.50
C PHE A 316 2.29 -11.34 11.92
N GLU A 317 1.16 -11.94 12.29
CA GLU A 317 0.77 -13.27 11.82
C GLU A 317 0.40 -13.28 10.33
N THR A 318 -0.15 -12.18 9.81
CA THR A 318 -0.71 -12.15 8.46
C THR A 318 0.24 -11.55 7.42
N PHE A 319 1.02 -10.52 7.81
CA PHE A 319 1.75 -9.66 6.86
C PHE A 319 3.26 -9.60 7.13
N TYR A 320 3.76 -10.24 8.18
CA TYR A 320 5.18 -10.09 8.52
C TYR A 320 6.09 -10.87 7.59
N ASP A 321 5.64 -12.03 7.11
CA ASP A 321 6.51 -13.02 6.49
C ASP A 321 6.59 -12.85 4.96
N SER A 322 7.80 -12.75 4.44
CA SER A 322 8.10 -12.77 3.00
C SER A 322 8.18 -14.19 2.41
N GLU A 323 8.18 -15.24 3.25
CA GLU A 323 8.31 -16.62 2.81
C GLU A 323 7.29 -17.03 1.72
N PRO A 324 5.99 -16.66 1.80
CA PRO A 324 5.03 -16.98 0.74
C PRO A 324 5.43 -16.44 -0.64
N ILE A 325 5.96 -15.22 -0.68
CA ILE A 325 6.43 -14.59 -1.94
C ILE A 325 7.69 -15.29 -2.44
N ILE A 326 8.63 -15.54 -1.54
CA ILE A 326 9.89 -16.24 -1.85
C ILE A 326 9.59 -17.62 -2.43
N LYS A 327 8.70 -18.36 -1.78
CA LYS A 327 8.27 -19.69 -2.24
C LYS A 327 7.59 -19.67 -3.61
N GLU A 328 6.75 -18.67 -3.86
CA GLU A 328 6.10 -18.53 -5.17
C GLU A 328 7.10 -18.21 -6.29
N ILE A 329 8.13 -17.43 -6.01
CA ILE A 329 9.09 -16.95 -7.02
C ILE A 329 10.21 -17.95 -7.25
N PHE A 330 10.79 -18.52 -6.21
CA PHE A 330 11.95 -19.40 -6.30
C PHE A 330 11.61 -20.90 -6.27
N GLY A 331 10.38 -21.24 -5.89
CA GLY A 331 10.00 -22.62 -5.62
C GLY A 331 10.55 -23.13 -4.27
N ASN A 332 10.16 -24.33 -3.92
CA ASN A 332 10.69 -25.01 -2.71
C ASN A 332 12.07 -25.56 -2.93
#